data_933f0ade8a1571604ab62d25be7ff47f
#
_entry.id   933f0ade8a1571604ab62d25be7ff47f
#
_cell.length_a   1.000
_cell.length_b   1.000
_cell.length_c   1.000
_cell.angle_alpha   90.00
_cell.angle_beta   90.00
_cell.angle_gamma   90.00
#
_symmetry.space_group_name_H-M   'P 1'
#
loop_
_entity.id
_entity.type
_entity.pdbx_description
1 polymer ?
#
loop_
_entity_poly.entity_id
_entity_poly.type
_entity_poly.pdbx_seq_one_letter_code
_entity_poly.pdbx_strand_id
1 'polypeptide(L)'
;MLQKHKTNSNLKPKPMTLFYQTESWSSHPQPGKSQVKLWKHIANKENWRIVQLINGFYQTEYQDIEDPKNWHDVTRRETLEGAETAIDQTVAHYLKKVEFIDGPKIVKTFK
;
A
#
# COMPACT_ATOMS: atom_id res chain seq x y z
N MET A 1 -19.24 8.67 25.34
CA MET A 1 -19.27 8.21 25.00
C MET A 1 -19.69 7.44 23.83
N LEU A 2 -18.66 7.82 24.70
CA LEU A 2 -18.94 7.32 24.56
C LEU A 2 -19.39 6.59 23.79
N GLN A 3 -18.46 7.38 24.11
CA GLN A 3 -18.80 6.92 24.14
C GLN A 3 -19.12 6.35 23.27
N LYS A 4 -19.12 7.15 23.90
CA LYS A 4 -19.56 6.83 23.91
C LYS A 4 -19.65 6.31 23.02
N HIS A 5 -18.74 6.92 23.60
CA HIS A 5 -19.04 6.44 23.55
C HIS A 5 -19.24 5.84 23.01
N LYS A 6 -19.35 6.74 23.21
CA LYS A 6 -19.65 6.48 23.37
C LYS A 6 -19.50 5.97 22.80
N THR A 7 -19.17 6.55 23.56
CA THR A 7 -19.30 6.24 23.59
C THR A 7 -19.34 5.65 23.23
N ASN A 8 -19.20 6.38 23.83
CA ASN A 8 -19.46 6.04 23.87
C ASN A 8 -19.33 5.45 23.67
N SER A 9 -19.05 6.21 24.13
CA SER A 9 -19.07 5.99 24.26
C SER A 9 -19.06 5.36 24.10
N ASN A 10 -18.92 5.90 24.56
CA ASN A 10 -18.99 5.58 24.66
C ASN A 10 -18.70 5.03 24.54
N LEU A 11 -18.67 5.65 25.06
CA LEU A 11 -18.47 5.47 25.16
C LEU A 11 -18.05 5.11 25.03
N LYS A 12 -17.56 5.45 25.26
CA LYS A 12 -17.17 5.39 25.41
C LYS A 12 -16.52 4.97 24.98
N PRO A 13 -16.66 5.39 25.56
CA PRO A 13 -16.04 5.37 25.43
C PRO A 13 -15.70 4.75 25.19
N LYS A 14 -15.03 5.39 25.66
CA LYS A 14 -14.47 5.21 25.57
C LYS A 14 -13.81 4.68 25.17
N PRO A 15 -14.44 5.11 26.01
CA PRO A 15 -13.58 4.97 25.64
C PRO A 15 -13.29 4.35 25.25
N MET A 16 -12.49 4.78 25.74
CA MET A 16 -11.74 4.49 25.26
C MET A 16 -11.15 3.95 24.95
N THR A 17 -11.57 4.24 25.62
CA THR A 17 -10.67 3.82 25.26
C THR A 17 -10.17 3.19 24.97
N LEU A 18 -10.37 3.89 25.56
CA LEU A 18 -9.49 3.46 25.10
C LEU A 18 -9.25 2.62 24.93
N PHE A 19 -9.30 2.31 25.47
CA PHE A 19 -8.77 1.51 24.96
C PHE A 19 -8.55 0.80 24.65
N TYR A 20 -8.66 0.92 25.13
CA TYR A 20 -8.21 0.31 24.53
C TYR A 20 -7.87 -0.43 24.29
N GLN A 21 -7.63 -0.61 24.69
CA GLN A 21 -7.30 -1.38 24.28
C GLN A 21 -6.49 -1.93 24.06
N THR A 22 -6.69 -2.05 24.47
CA THR A 22 -5.45 -2.62 24.26
C THR A 22 -5.34 -3.37 22.96
N GLU A 23 -4.79 -2.79 22.07
CA GLU A 23 -4.54 -3.33 20.78
C GLU A 23 -3.33 -4.19 20.79
N SER A 24 -3.47 -5.42 20.42
CA SER A 24 -2.36 -6.35 20.31
C SER A 24 -1.88 -6.41 18.86
N TRP A 25 -0.58 -6.46 18.66
CA TRP A 25 -0.01 -6.62 17.34
C TRP A 25 -0.42 -7.93 16.71
N SER A 26 -0.64 -8.95 17.51
CA SER A 26 -1.02 -10.25 17.02
C SER A 26 -2.42 -10.25 16.40
N SER A 27 -3.24 -9.22 16.69
CA SER A 27 -4.57 -9.13 16.10
C SER A 27 -4.56 -8.32 14.81
N HIS A 28 -3.38 -7.86 14.37
CA HIS A 28 -3.25 -7.11 13.14
C HIS A 28 -3.63 -8.00 11.94
N PRO A 29 -4.57 -7.55 11.08
CA PRO A 29 -4.99 -8.41 9.97
C PRO A 29 -3.89 -8.63 8.96
N GLN A 30 -3.82 -9.83 8.44
CA GLN A 30 -2.88 -10.19 7.40
C GLN A 30 -3.53 -10.02 6.03
N PRO A 31 -2.78 -9.59 5.01
CA PRO A 31 -3.33 -9.51 3.67
C PRO A 31 -3.61 -10.89 3.11
N GLY A 32 -4.62 -10.99 2.25
CA GLY A 32 -4.92 -12.23 1.55
C GLY A 32 -3.84 -12.59 0.55
N LYS A 33 -3.85 -13.87 0.12
CA LYS A 33 -2.83 -14.36 -0.81
C LYS A 33 -2.86 -13.60 -2.14
N SER A 34 -4.05 -13.31 -2.65
CA SER A 34 -4.17 -12.58 -3.92
C SER A 34 -3.66 -11.16 -3.81
N GLN A 35 -3.85 -10.54 -2.64
CA GLN A 35 -3.36 -9.19 -2.41
C GLN A 35 -1.84 -9.17 -2.35
N VAL A 36 -1.24 -10.14 -1.67
CA VAL A 36 0.22 -10.26 -1.61
C VAL A 36 0.80 -10.47 -3.00
N LYS A 37 0.15 -11.32 -3.78
CA LYS A 37 0.59 -11.58 -5.15
C LYS A 37 0.55 -10.32 -5.99
N LEU A 38 -0.49 -9.52 -5.84
CA LEU A 38 -0.61 -8.26 -6.55
C LEU A 38 0.48 -7.27 -6.11
N TRP A 39 0.75 -7.16 -4.81
CA TRP A 39 1.79 -6.28 -4.32
C TRP A 39 3.16 -6.64 -4.89
N LYS A 40 3.48 -7.93 -4.94
CA LYS A 40 4.75 -8.39 -5.50
C LYS A 40 4.83 -8.09 -6.99
N HIS A 41 3.70 -8.21 -7.68
CA HIS A 41 3.62 -7.91 -9.10
C HIS A 41 3.90 -6.42 -9.36
N ILE A 42 3.25 -5.54 -8.60
CA ILE A 42 3.43 -4.09 -8.73
C ILE A 42 4.85 -3.68 -8.32
N ALA A 43 5.44 -4.38 -7.34
CA ALA A 43 6.78 -4.09 -6.87
C ALA A 43 7.87 -4.49 -7.87
N ASN A 44 7.53 -5.17 -8.95
CA ASN A 44 8.48 -5.57 -9.97
C ASN A 44 8.43 -4.57 -11.12
N LYS A 45 9.51 -3.78 -11.27
CA LYS A 45 9.56 -2.73 -12.26
C LYS A 45 9.39 -3.25 -13.68
N GLU A 46 9.73 -4.51 -13.93
CA GLU A 46 9.60 -5.11 -15.25
C GLU A 46 8.14 -5.24 -15.69
N ASN A 47 7.21 -5.14 -14.78
CA ASN A 47 5.79 -5.19 -15.10
C ASN A 47 5.20 -3.83 -15.44
N TRP A 48 6.03 -2.80 -15.50
CA TRP A 48 5.61 -1.43 -15.77
C TRP A 48 6.04 -0.96 -17.14
N ARG A 49 5.30 0.03 -17.65
CA ARG A 49 5.68 0.72 -18.88
C ARG A 49 5.23 2.17 -18.79
N ILE A 50 5.78 2.98 -19.69
CA ILE A 50 5.38 4.38 -19.83
C ILE A 50 4.85 4.58 -21.23
N VAL A 51 3.69 5.20 -21.35
CA VAL A 51 3.04 5.49 -22.61
C VAL A 51 2.93 6.99 -22.74
N GLN A 52 3.35 7.55 -23.88
CA GLN A 52 3.13 8.96 -24.15
C GLN A 52 1.77 9.14 -24.76
N LEU A 53 0.95 9.97 -24.13
CA LEU A 53 -0.41 10.24 -24.59
C LEU A 53 -0.40 11.29 -25.69
N ILE A 54 -1.55 11.42 -26.36
CA ILE A 54 -1.70 12.38 -27.48
C ILE A 54 -1.40 13.80 -27.00
N ASN A 55 -1.77 14.15 -25.77
CA ASN A 55 -1.52 15.48 -25.25
C ASN A 55 -0.06 15.71 -24.79
N GLY A 56 0.81 14.71 -24.99
CA GLY A 56 2.22 14.83 -24.66
C GLY A 56 2.59 14.36 -23.27
N PHE A 57 1.62 14.07 -22.43
CA PHE A 57 1.90 13.57 -21.08
C PHE A 57 2.38 12.13 -21.13
N TYR A 58 3.12 11.73 -20.09
CA TYR A 58 3.63 10.38 -19.94
C TYR A 58 2.83 9.66 -18.88
N GLN A 59 2.20 8.57 -19.25
CA GLN A 59 1.35 7.79 -18.36
C GLN A 59 2.08 6.53 -17.94
N THR A 60 2.13 6.29 -16.62
CA THR A 60 2.72 5.07 -16.09
C THR A 60 1.63 4.03 -15.96
N GLU A 61 1.95 2.79 -16.33
CA GLU A 61 1.00 1.68 -16.32
C GLU A 61 1.71 0.42 -15.88
N TYR A 62 0.99 -0.45 -15.16
CA TYR A 62 1.50 -1.78 -14.89
C TYR A 62 0.61 -2.82 -15.54
N GLN A 63 1.21 -3.93 -15.91
CA GLN A 63 0.54 -5.01 -16.61
C GLN A 63 -0.38 -5.75 -15.64
N ASP A 64 -1.59 -6.12 -16.12
CA ASP A 64 -2.49 -6.91 -15.30
C ASP A 64 -1.86 -8.25 -14.96
N ILE A 65 -2.10 -8.72 -13.73
CA ILE A 65 -1.46 -9.92 -13.23
C ILE A 65 -1.96 -11.17 -13.92
N GLU A 66 -3.21 -11.14 -14.41
CA GLU A 66 -3.82 -12.32 -15.03
C GLU A 66 -3.93 -12.19 -16.55
N ASP A 67 -4.08 -10.96 -17.04
CA ASP A 67 -4.25 -10.71 -18.47
C ASP A 67 -3.13 -9.80 -18.96
N PRO A 68 -2.07 -10.38 -19.57
CA PRO A 68 -0.92 -9.57 -19.99
C PRO A 68 -1.23 -8.52 -21.05
N LYS A 69 -2.38 -8.60 -21.68
CA LYS A 69 -2.77 -7.61 -22.68
C LYS A 69 -3.41 -6.38 -22.05
N ASN A 70 -3.75 -6.48 -20.78
CA ASN A 70 -4.44 -5.42 -20.06
C ASN A 70 -3.45 -4.63 -19.21
N TRP A 71 -3.58 -3.30 -19.23
CA TRP A 71 -2.67 -2.43 -18.47
C TRP A 71 -3.48 -1.47 -17.61
N HIS A 72 -2.99 -1.24 -16.40
CA HIS A 72 -3.64 -0.36 -15.44
C HIS A 72 -2.86 0.92 -15.31
N ASP A 73 -3.49 2.06 -15.61
CA ASP A 73 -2.83 3.35 -15.50
C ASP A 73 -2.79 3.80 -14.04
N VAL A 74 -1.69 4.45 -13.65
CA VAL A 74 -1.47 4.86 -12.27
C VAL A 74 -1.26 6.36 -12.15
N THR A 75 -0.31 6.92 -12.92
CA THR A 75 -0.01 8.34 -12.84
C THR A 75 0.23 8.92 -14.22
N ARG A 76 0.13 10.25 -14.30
CA ARG A 76 0.49 11.01 -15.49
C ARG A 76 1.45 12.11 -15.08
N ARG A 77 2.50 12.28 -15.88
CA ARG A 77 3.52 13.28 -15.63
C ARG A 77 3.83 14.00 -16.92
N GLU A 78 4.32 15.25 -16.79
CA GLU A 78 4.65 16.05 -17.95
C GLU A 78 5.96 15.64 -18.59
N THR A 79 6.85 14.98 -17.86
CA THR A 79 8.15 14.59 -18.36
C THR A 79 8.36 13.10 -18.20
N LEU A 80 9.23 12.56 -19.07
CA LEU A 80 9.59 11.15 -19.00
C LEU A 80 10.29 10.83 -17.68
N GLU A 81 11.18 11.73 -17.24
CA GLU A 81 11.88 11.55 -15.97
C GLU A 81 10.92 11.53 -14.79
N GLY A 82 9.91 12.40 -14.84
CA GLY A 82 8.88 12.42 -13.79
C GLY A 82 8.11 11.12 -13.74
N ALA A 83 7.81 10.55 -14.90
CA ALA A 83 7.10 9.26 -14.97
C ALA A 83 7.99 8.13 -14.44
N GLU A 84 9.27 8.13 -14.78
CA GLU A 84 10.19 7.12 -14.26
C GLU A 84 10.31 7.20 -12.75
N THR A 85 10.41 8.43 -12.22
CA THR A 85 10.46 8.63 -10.78
C THR A 85 9.20 8.13 -10.11
N ALA A 86 8.04 8.37 -10.71
CA ALA A 86 6.77 7.90 -10.17
C ALA A 86 6.72 6.37 -10.08
N ILE A 87 7.23 5.69 -11.10
CA ILE A 87 7.31 4.23 -11.08
C ILE A 87 8.23 3.77 -9.97
N ASP A 88 9.42 4.38 -9.86
CA ASP A 88 10.39 4.00 -8.83
C ASP A 88 9.81 4.18 -7.43
N GLN A 89 9.07 5.26 -7.19
CA GLN A 89 8.45 5.51 -5.89
C GLN A 89 7.37 4.48 -5.60
N THR A 90 6.56 4.13 -6.59
CA THR A 90 5.51 3.14 -6.41
C THR A 90 6.09 1.75 -6.14
N VAL A 91 7.11 1.38 -6.91
CA VAL A 91 7.80 0.09 -6.71
C VAL A 91 8.38 0.02 -5.31
N ALA A 92 9.06 1.07 -4.86
CA ALA A 92 9.64 1.11 -3.53
C ALA A 92 8.58 1.00 -2.45
N HIS A 93 7.44 1.66 -2.64
CA HIS A 93 6.33 1.60 -1.69
C HIS A 93 5.81 0.17 -1.54
N TYR A 94 5.62 -0.54 -2.64
CA TYR A 94 5.09 -1.90 -2.58
C TYR A 94 6.13 -2.91 -2.14
N LEU A 95 7.42 -2.67 -2.43
CA LEU A 95 8.48 -3.50 -1.87
C LEU A 95 8.46 -3.44 -0.35
N LYS A 96 8.24 -2.24 0.21
CA LYS A 96 8.15 -2.07 1.64
C LYS A 96 6.94 -2.81 2.21
N LYS A 97 5.81 -2.74 1.54
CA LYS A 97 4.62 -3.48 1.97
C LYS A 97 4.89 -4.98 2.02
N VAL A 98 5.54 -5.51 0.99
CA VAL A 98 5.88 -6.93 0.94
C VAL A 98 6.83 -7.30 2.07
N GLU A 99 7.77 -6.42 2.38
CA GLU A 99 8.76 -6.64 3.43
C GLU A 99 8.11 -6.81 4.81
N PHE A 100 6.98 -6.13 5.03
CA PHE A 100 6.32 -6.13 6.33
C PHE A 100 5.03 -6.94 6.36
N ILE A 101 4.89 -7.92 5.45
CA ILE A 101 3.69 -8.74 5.38
C ILE A 101 3.41 -9.44 6.71
N ASP A 102 4.45 -9.92 7.38
CA ASP A 102 4.31 -10.66 8.63
C ASP A 102 4.32 -9.78 9.87
N GLY A 103 4.20 -8.47 9.67
CA GLY A 103 4.16 -7.51 10.76
C GLY A 103 5.49 -6.81 10.98
N PRO A 104 5.64 -6.13 12.10
CA PRO A 104 6.85 -5.35 12.37
C PRO A 104 8.08 -6.23 12.46
N LYS A 105 9.22 -5.67 12.09
CA LYS A 105 10.51 -6.38 12.11
C LYS A 105 11.32 -5.89 13.30
N ILE A 106 12.00 -6.82 13.95
CA ILE A 106 12.96 -6.47 14.98
C ILE A 106 14.27 -6.08 14.29
N VAL A 107 14.59 -4.79 14.36
CA VAL A 107 15.79 -4.28 13.70
C VAL A 107 17.00 -4.40 14.61
N LYS A 108 16.81 -4.22 15.90
CA LYS A 108 17.90 -4.27 16.85
C LYS A 108 17.36 -4.54 18.26
N THR A 109 18.09 -5.35 19.02
CA THR A 109 17.76 -5.65 20.41
C THR A 109 18.90 -5.21 21.29
N PHE A 110 18.55 -4.49 22.35
CA PHE A 110 19.56 -4.02 23.34
C PHE A 110 19.38 -4.78 24.64
N LYS A 111 20.46 -5.33 25.14
CA LYS A 111 20.43 -6.06 26.41
C LYS A 111 21.34 -5.43 27.42
#